data_8c9445e8937cdfc033e1e80d475a0de9
#
_entry.id   8c9445e8937cdfc033e1e80d475a0de9
#
_cell.length_a   1.000
_cell.length_b   1.000
_cell.length_c   1.000
_cell.angle_alpha   90.00
_cell.angle_beta   90.00
_cell.angle_gamma   90.00
#
_symmetry.space_group_name_H-M   'P 1'
#
loop_
_entity.id
_entity.type
_entity.pdbx_description
1 polymer ?
#
loop_
_entity_poly.entity_id
_entity_poly.type
_entity_poly.pdbx_seq_one_letter_code
_entity_poly.pdbx_strand_id
1 'polypeptide(L)'
;VASDRLLERMKKGVTVAQVARVADAFTQAGIMVHAYLMYGFPTQTAQETIDSLEMVRQLFQNGIVQSGFWHQFAMTAHSPVGLNPAAYDVVRVGPQQGMFADNDLEHTDPSGAHHALFSEGLRKSLFNFMHGICLDFPLAEWFDFKVPRTQVSPKFIEKSILENTESYRQN
;
A
#
# COMPACT_ATOMS: atom_id res chain seq x y z
N VAL A 1 -0.71 -2.00 -1.52
CA VAL A 1 -1.03 -1.90 -0.08
C VAL A 1 0.04 -2.61 0.72
N ALA A 2 0.56 -1.99 1.75
CA ALA A 2 1.56 -2.58 2.65
C ALA A 2 0.89 -2.99 3.98
N SER A 3 -0.01 -3.95 3.91
CA SER A 3 -0.70 -4.59 5.04
C SER A 3 -0.91 -6.06 4.73
N ASP A 4 -0.33 -6.95 5.53
CA ASP A 4 -0.44 -8.40 5.31
C ASP A 4 -1.89 -8.86 5.43
N ARG A 5 -2.68 -8.28 6.36
CA ARG A 5 -4.12 -8.54 6.46
C ARG A 5 -4.86 -8.23 5.15
N LEU A 6 -4.57 -7.09 4.54
CA LEU A 6 -5.20 -6.68 3.28
C LEU A 6 -4.68 -7.50 2.11
N LEU A 7 -3.38 -7.83 2.07
CA LEU A 7 -2.80 -8.70 1.04
C LEU A 7 -3.45 -10.09 1.06
N GLU A 8 -3.70 -10.65 2.25
CA GLU A 8 -4.43 -11.90 2.41
C GLU A 8 -5.88 -11.77 1.94
N ARG A 9 -6.59 -10.70 2.35
CA ARG A 9 -7.96 -10.42 1.92
C ARG A 9 -8.07 -10.23 0.40
N MET A 10 -7.06 -9.66 -0.22
CA MET A 10 -6.93 -9.52 -1.67
C MET A 10 -6.49 -10.82 -2.36
N LYS A 11 -6.15 -11.86 -1.59
CA LYS A 11 -5.60 -13.14 -2.10
C LYS A 11 -4.34 -12.95 -2.95
N LYS A 12 -3.43 -12.06 -2.52
CA LYS A 12 -2.18 -11.77 -3.24
C LYS A 12 -1.13 -12.87 -3.08
N GLY A 13 -1.24 -13.72 -2.06
CA GLY A 13 -0.32 -14.84 -1.83
C GLY A 13 1.10 -14.42 -1.42
N VAL A 14 1.28 -13.17 -0.99
CA VAL A 14 2.57 -12.62 -0.55
C VAL A 14 2.38 -11.76 0.70
N THR A 15 3.44 -11.63 1.49
CA THR A 15 3.55 -10.68 2.61
C THR A 15 4.40 -9.48 2.22
N VAL A 16 4.30 -8.39 2.99
CA VAL A 16 5.14 -7.20 2.79
C VAL A 16 6.62 -7.55 2.90
N ALA A 17 7.00 -8.41 3.85
CA ALA A 17 8.37 -8.88 4.02
C ALA A 17 8.89 -9.64 2.79
N GLN A 18 8.06 -10.51 2.19
CA GLN A 18 8.43 -11.20 0.95
C GLN A 18 8.60 -10.24 -0.22
N VAL A 19 7.70 -9.26 -0.37
CA VAL A 19 7.81 -8.22 -1.41
C VAL A 19 9.10 -7.43 -1.23
N ALA A 20 9.46 -7.04 0.00
CA ALA A 20 10.69 -6.32 0.27
C ALA A 20 11.93 -7.13 -0.15
N ARG A 21 11.99 -8.43 0.18
CA ARG A 21 13.09 -9.33 -0.22
C ARG A 21 13.23 -9.46 -1.73
N VAL A 22 12.11 -9.65 -2.44
CA VAL A 22 12.12 -9.78 -3.90
C VAL A 22 12.55 -8.46 -4.57
N ALA A 23 12.03 -7.33 -4.09
CA ALA A 23 12.41 -6.02 -4.60
C ALA A 23 13.90 -5.70 -4.34
N ASP A 24 14.41 -6.08 -3.15
CA ASP A 24 15.84 -5.95 -2.84
C ASP A 24 16.69 -6.79 -3.79
N ALA A 25 16.32 -8.05 -4.05
CA ALA A 25 17.03 -8.91 -4.98
C ALA A 25 17.09 -8.33 -6.40
N PHE A 26 16.00 -7.74 -6.90
CA PHE A 26 16.01 -7.04 -8.18
C PHE A 26 16.95 -5.83 -8.17
N THR A 27 16.90 -5.02 -7.14
CA THR A 27 17.76 -3.85 -6.99
C THR A 27 19.23 -4.24 -6.92
N GLN A 28 19.58 -5.30 -6.16
CA GLN A 28 20.94 -5.84 -6.10
C GLN A 28 21.43 -6.39 -7.44
N ALA A 29 20.52 -6.87 -8.28
CA ALA A 29 20.81 -7.30 -9.65
C ALA A 29 20.88 -6.12 -10.67
N GLY A 30 20.78 -4.87 -10.22
CA GLY A 30 20.79 -3.69 -11.07
C GLY A 30 19.46 -3.41 -11.79
N ILE A 31 18.39 -4.05 -11.38
CA ILE A 31 17.05 -3.85 -11.95
C ILE A 31 16.29 -2.81 -11.13
N MET A 32 15.85 -1.74 -11.76
CA MET A 32 15.05 -0.70 -11.11
C MET A 32 13.66 -1.22 -10.76
N VAL A 33 13.23 -0.95 -9.53
CA VAL A 33 11.91 -1.31 -9.03
C VAL A 33 10.99 -0.09 -9.00
N HIS A 34 9.89 -0.16 -9.74
CA HIS A 34 8.79 0.79 -9.68
C HIS A 34 7.62 0.18 -8.91
N ALA A 35 7.25 0.78 -7.78
CA ALA A 35 6.18 0.27 -6.93
C ALA A 35 4.82 0.85 -7.32
N TYR A 36 3.91 0.00 -7.76
CA TYR A 36 2.50 0.37 -7.93
C TYR A 36 1.77 0.17 -6.60
N LEU A 37 1.46 1.27 -5.93
CA LEU A 37 0.94 1.28 -4.57
C LEU A 37 -0.55 1.59 -4.57
N MET A 38 -1.31 0.84 -3.77
CA MET A 38 -2.75 1.05 -3.59
C MET A 38 -3.07 1.45 -2.16
N TYR A 39 -4.03 2.34 -1.97
CA TYR A 39 -4.68 2.61 -0.69
C TYR A 39 -6.20 2.61 -0.88
N GLY A 40 -6.93 2.51 0.22
CA GLY A 40 -8.40 2.53 0.18
C GLY A 40 -9.05 1.20 -0.22
N PHE A 41 -8.32 0.08 -0.11
CA PHE A 41 -8.97 -1.22 -0.27
C PHE A 41 -10.05 -1.42 0.82
N PRO A 42 -11.18 -2.08 0.51
CA PRO A 42 -12.27 -2.30 1.46
C PRO A 42 -11.81 -2.70 2.86
N THR A 43 -12.35 -2.06 3.87
CA THR A 43 -12.02 -2.20 5.30
C THR A 43 -10.65 -1.67 5.72
N GLN A 44 -9.87 -1.05 4.86
CA GLN A 44 -8.60 -0.45 5.25
C GLN A 44 -8.80 0.67 6.26
N THR A 45 -8.11 0.57 7.39
CA THR A 45 -8.15 1.56 8.46
C THR A 45 -7.16 2.70 8.22
N ALA A 46 -7.36 3.82 8.92
CA ALA A 46 -6.38 4.91 8.95
C ALA A 46 -5.00 4.44 9.47
N GLN A 47 -5.00 3.54 10.47
CA GLN A 47 -3.77 2.93 10.99
C GLN A 47 -3.02 2.18 9.90
N GLU A 48 -3.70 1.32 9.13
CA GLU A 48 -3.08 0.57 8.04
C GLU A 48 -2.58 1.47 6.91
N THR A 49 -3.22 2.61 6.67
CA THR A 49 -2.73 3.58 5.68
C THR A 49 -1.43 4.21 6.14
N ILE A 50 -1.33 4.63 7.41
CA ILE A 50 -0.09 5.21 7.96
C ILE A 50 1.01 4.15 8.09
N ASP A 51 0.68 2.93 8.50
CA ASP A 51 1.64 1.82 8.56
C ASP A 51 2.15 1.45 7.15
N SER A 52 1.28 1.48 6.14
CA SER A 52 1.69 1.31 4.74
C SER A 52 2.65 2.41 4.28
N LEU A 53 2.37 3.66 4.64
CA LEU A 53 3.26 4.78 4.33
C LEU A 53 4.63 4.62 4.99
N GLU A 54 4.68 4.17 6.25
CA GLU A 54 5.94 3.90 6.95
C GLU A 54 6.74 2.79 6.27
N MET A 55 6.12 1.67 5.89
CA MET A 55 6.82 0.59 5.19
C MET A 55 7.35 1.05 3.84
N VAL A 56 6.59 1.86 3.10
CA VAL A 56 7.02 2.47 1.82
C VAL A 56 8.19 3.42 2.06
N ARG A 57 8.14 4.28 3.09
CA ARG A 57 9.27 5.14 3.46
C ARG A 57 10.55 4.33 3.71
N GLN A 58 10.43 3.21 4.45
CA GLN A 58 11.57 2.33 4.72
C GLN A 58 12.09 1.64 3.45
N LEU A 59 11.24 1.27 2.49
CA LEU A 59 11.66 0.73 1.19
C LEU A 59 12.53 1.73 0.42
N PHE A 60 12.14 2.99 0.40
CA PHE A 60 12.95 4.06 -0.21
C PHE A 60 14.23 4.34 0.58
N GLN A 61 14.14 4.40 1.91
CA GLN A 61 15.29 4.64 2.78
C GLN A 61 16.38 3.58 2.62
N ASN A 62 16.00 2.32 2.41
CA ASN A 62 16.92 1.22 2.16
C ASN A 62 17.31 1.07 0.68
N GLY A 63 16.86 1.98 -0.19
CA GLY A 63 17.19 1.95 -1.62
C GLY A 63 16.59 0.78 -2.40
N ILE A 64 15.60 0.07 -1.83
CA ILE A 64 14.99 -1.14 -2.42
C ILE A 64 14.03 -0.79 -3.55
N VAL A 65 13.38 0.38 -3.46
CA VAL A 65 12.45 0.90 -4.47
C VAL A 65 12.97 2.26 -4.93
N GLN A 66 12.97 2.51 -6.23
CA GLN A 66 13.48 3.73 -6.83
C GLN A 66 12.38 4.70 -7.24
N SER A 67 11.19 4.19 -7.52
CA SER A 67 10.04 5.02 -7.89
C SER A 67 8.73 4.34 -7.51
N GLY A 68 7.65 5.09 -7.48
CA GLY A 68 6.35 4.53 -7.17
C GLY A 68 5.21 5.48 -7.49
N PHE A 69 4.00 4.96 -7.38
CA PHE A 69 2.77 5.69 -7.59
C PHE A 69 1.69 5.18 -6.63
N TRP A 70 1.00 6.09 -5.94
CA TRP A 70 -0.18 5.78 -5.15
C TRP A 70 -1.45 5.96 -5.97
N HIS A 71 -2.32 4.95 -5.98
CA HIS A 71 -3.67 5.08 -6.50
C HIS A 71 -4.68 4.63 -5.45
N GLN A 72 -5.83 5.30 -5.44
CA GLN A 72 -6.95 4.89 -4.61
C GLN A 72 -7.62 3.67 -5.24
N PHE A 73 -8.06 2.73 -4.40
CA PHE A 73 -8.83 1.57 -4.87
C PHE A 73 -10.08 2.03 -5.63
N ALA A 74 -10.29 1.44 -6.79
CA ALA A 74 -11.53 1.55 -7.55
C ALA A 74 -12.20 0.17 -7.63
N MET A 75 -13.48 0.10 -7.28
CA MET A 75 -14.26 -1.13 -7.42
C MET A 75 -14.71 -1.27 -8.87
N THR A 76 -14.10 -2.20 -9.60
CA THR A 76 -14.47 -2.45 -10.99
C THR A 76 -15.51 -3.56 -11.13
N ALA A 77 -16.36 -3.50 -12.16
CA ALA A 77 -17.49 -4.41 -12.34
C ALA A 77 -17.10 -5.88 -12.39
N HIS A 78 -15.92 -6.20 -12.95
CA HIS A 78 -15.44 -7.57 -13.12
C HIS A 78 -14.41 -7.99 -12.06
N SER A 79 -14.08 -7.13 -11.10
CA SER A 79 -13.20 -7.50 -9.99
C SER A 79 -13.91 -8.42 -8.99
N PRO A 80 -13.18 -9.21 -8.20
CA PRO A 80 -13.78 -10.00 -7.13
C PRO A 80 -14.64 -9.19 -6.17
N VAL A 81 -14.23 -7.93 -5.88
CA VAL A 81 -15.01 -7.01 -5.04
C VAL A 81 -16.29 -6.56 -5.75
N GLY A 82 -16.21 -6.23 -7.03
CA GLY A 82 -17.39 -5.80 -7.81
C GLY A 82 -18.39 -6.93 -8.02
N LEU A 83 -17.92 -8.17 -8.17
CA LEU A 83 -18.78 -9.36 -8.34
C LEU A 83 -19.44 -9.79 -7.03
N ASN A 84 -18.78 -9.60 -5.89
CA ASN A 84 -19.32 -9.97 -4.58
C ASN A 84 -18.94 -8.91 -3.50
N PRO A 85 -19.54 -7.71 -3.55
CA PRO A 85 -19.20 -6.64 -2.63
C PRO A 85 -19.41 -7.00 -1.17
N ALA A 86 -20.45 -7.79 -0.85
CA ALA A 86 -20.76 -8.20 0.52
C ALA A 86 -19.63 -9.04 1.15
N ALA A 87 -18.90 -9.84 0.38
CA ALA A 87 -17.75 -10.60 0.88
C ALA A 87 -16.56 -9.71 1.28
N TYR A 88 -16.59 -8.45 0.88
CA TYR A 88 -15.57 -7.45 1.19
C TYR A 88 -16.07 -6.32 2.09
N ASP A 89 -17.25 -6.48 2.69
CA ASP A 89 -17.89 -5.53 3.61
C ASP A 89 -18.13 -4.15 2.98
N VAL A 90 -18.34 -4.10 1.67
CA VAL A 90 -18.71 -2.87 0.96
C VAL A 90 -20.13 -2.96 0.41
N VAL A 91 -20.75 -1.80 0.27
CA VAL A 91 -22.10 -1.66 -0.30
C VAL A 91 -22.00 -0.92 -1.63
N ARG A 92 -22.43 -1.58 -2.69
CA ARG A 92 -22.56 -0.92 -3.98
C ARG A 92 -23.67 0.12 -3.92
N VAL A 93 -23.40 1.33 -4.43
CA VAL A 93 -24.36 2.41 -4.60
C VAL A 93 -24.46 2.76 -6.09
N GLY A 94 -25.57 3.41 -6.48
CA GLY A 94 -25.81 3.79 -7.88
C GLY A 94 -26.50 2.71 -8.74
N PRO A 95 -26.70 2.99 -10.03
CA PRO A 95 -27.45 2.12 -10.93
C PRO A 95 -26.76 0.76 -11.14
N GLN A 96 -27.55 -0.28 -11.38
CA GLN A 96 -27.05 -1.64 -11.55
C GLN A 96 -26.27 -1.88 -12.86
N GLN A 97 -26.39 -0.99 -13.82
CA GLN A 97 -25.74 -1.14 -15.11
C GLN A 97 -24.99 0.16 -15.45
N GLY A 98 -23.68 0.11 -15.40
CA GLY A 98 -22.83 1.02 -16.13
C GLY A 98 -22.91 0.71 -17.63
N MET A 99 -22.79 1.71 -18.47
CA MET A 99 -22.57 1.51 -19.90
C MET A 99 -21.20 0.82 -20.09
N PHE A 100 -20.99 0.23 -21.25
CA PHE A 100 -19.71 -0.50 -21.56
C PHE A 100 -18.43 0.30 -21.25
N ALA A 101 -18.54 1.63 -21.17
CA ALA A 101 -17.45 2.53 -20.81
C ALA A 101 -17.29 2.75 -19.29
N ASP A 102 -18.31 2.46 -18.47
CA ASP A 102 -18.30 2.67 -17.02
C ASP A 102 -18.01 1.35 -16.29
N ASN A 103 -16.73 1.04 -16.19
CA ASN A 103 -16.29 -0.15 -15.47
C ASN A 103 -16.18 0.08 -13.95
N ASP A 104 -16.04 1.32 -13.52
CA ASP A 104 -15.91 1.69 -12.11
C ASP A 104 -17.28 1.79 -11.44
N LEU A 105 -17.44 1.06 -10.35
CA LEU A 105 -18.69 1.02 -9.58
C LEU A 105 -18.60 1.92 -8.37
N GLU A 106 -19.61 2.74 -8.17
CA GLU A 106 -19.75 3.49 -6.93
C GLU A 106 -20.03 2.55 -5.76
N HIS A 107 -19.37 2.79 -4.64
CA HIS A 107 -19.54 1.99 -3.44
C HIS A 107 -19.29 2.81 -2.18
N THR A 108 -19.79 2.33 -1.07
CA THR A 108 -19.47 2.80 0.27
C THR A 108 -18.75 1.70 1.04
N ASP A 109 -17.75 2.10 1.84
CA ASP A 109 -17.01 1.24 2.75
C ASP A 109 -17.31 1.68 4.20
N PRO A 110 -18.34 1.09 4.86
CA PRO A 110 -18.78 1.53 6.18
C PRO A 110 -17.75 1.32 7.29
N SER A 111 -16.81 0.38 7.08
CA SER A 111 -15.79 0.01 8.06
C SER A 111 -14.41 0.60 7.76
N GLY A 112 -14.21 1.14 6.56
CA GLY A 112 -12.96 1.76 6.15
C GLY A 112 -12.81 3.21 6.63
N ALA A 113 -11.63 3.76 6.44
CA ALA A 113 -11.35 5.17 6.66
C ALA A 113 -11.90 6.04 5.52
N HIS A 114 -11.91 7.35 5.72
CA HIS A 114 -12.16 8.31 4.64
C HIS A 114 -10.93 8.41 3.72
N HIS A 115 -10.77 7.44 2.83
CA HIS A 115 -9.55 7.22 2.05
C HIS A 115 -9.12 8.43 1.22
N ALA A 116 -10.06 9.17 0.64
CA ALA A 116 -9.77 10.36 -0.17
C ALA A 116 -8.95 11.43 0.58
N LEU A 117 -9.11 11.54 1.89
CA LEU A 117 -8.37 12.51 2.72
C LEU A 117 -6.85 12.23 2.71
N PHE A 118 -6.45 10.98 2.53
CA PHE A 118 -5.02 10.59 2.55
C PHE A 118 -4.31 10.88 1.24
N SER A 119 -5.02 11.11 0.16
CA SER A 119 -4.49 11.21 -1.20
C SER A 119 -3.31 12.18 -1.32
N GLU A 120 -3.49 13.41 -0.85
CA GLU A 120 -2.48 14.46 -1.01
C GLU A 120 -1.23 14.18 -0.18
N GLY A 121 -1.39 13.75 1.08
CA GLY A 121 -0.26 13.41 1.96
C GLY A 121 0.54 12.23 1.43
N LEU A 122 -0.14 11.18 0.94
CA LEU A 122 0.50 10.02 0.32
C LEU A 122 1.27 10.40 -0.96
N ARG A 123 0.68 11.26 -1.80
CA ARG A 123 1.32 11.73 -3.03
C ARG A 123 2.54 12.60 -2.75
N LYS A 124 2.43 13.58 -1.84
CA LYS A 124 3.53 14.48 -1.47
C LYS A 124 4.69 13.73 -0.85
N SER A 125 4.41 12.85 0.11
CA SER A 125 5.45 12.06 0.77
C SER A 125 6.21 11.18 -0.21
N LEU A 126 5.50 10.45 -1.07
CA LEU A 126 6.10 9.57 -2.07
C LEU A 126 6.98 10.35 -3.06
N PHE A 127 6.51 11.53 -3.53
CA PHE A 127 7.31 12.39 -4.39
C PHE A 127 8.64 12.77 -3.75
N ASN A 128 8.62 13.16 -2.48
CA ASN A 128 9.85 13.48 -1.75
C ASN A 128 10.74 12.26 -1.55
N PHE A 129 10.18 11.10 -1.20
CA PHE A 129 10.93 9.85 -1.01
C PHE A 129 11.65 9.41 -2.30
N MET A 130 11.01 9.55 -3.46
CA MET A 130 11.63 9.26 -4.76
C MET A 130 12.87 10.15 -5.04
N HIS A 131 12.94 11.33 -4.44
CA HIS A 131 14.08 12.24 -4.56
C HIS A 131 15.08 12.10 -3.40
N GLY A 132 14.88 11.12 -2.51
CA GLY A 132 15.74 10.89 -1.35
C GLY A 132 15.69 11.99 -0.30
N ILE A 133 14.62 12.78 -0.27
CA ILE A 133 14.43 13.89 0.68
C ILE A 133 13.26 13.62 1.63
N CYS A 134 13.30 14.24 2.82
CA CYS A 134 12.26 14.11 3.86
C CYS A 134 12.02 12.67 4.34
N LEU A 135 13.01 11.78 4.24
CA LEU A 135 12.91 10.39 4.72
C LEU A 135 12.82 10.32 6.26
N ASP A 136 13.27 11.32 6.96
CA ASP A 136 13.20 11.49 8.42
C ASP A 136 12.04 12.40 8.87
N PHE A 137 11.27 12.93 7.92
CA PHE A 137 10.15 13.81 8.22
C PHE A 137 9.02 13.04 8.93
N PRO A 138 8.42 13.62 10.02
CA PRO A 138 7.36 12.93 10.75
C PRO A 138 6.16 12.64 9.84
N LEU A 139 5.68 11.40 9.83
CA LEU A 139 4.59 10.98 8.93
C LEU A 139 3.32 11.82 9.09
N ALA A 140 3.02 12.25 10.32
CA ALA A 140 1.82 13.05 10.60
C ALA A 140 1.84 14.43 9.91
N GLU A 141 3.01 14.99 9.65
CA GLU A 141 3.18 16.31 9.03
C GLU A 141 2.86 16.33 7.52
N TRP A 142 2.68 15.15 6.91
CA TRP A 142 2.22 15.04 5.53
C TRP A 142 0.71 15.31 5.38
N PHE A 143 -0.03 15.32 6.50
CA PHE A 143 -1.49 15.42 6.51
C PHE A 143 -1.93 16.67 7.28
N ASP A 144 -2.98 17.33 6.82
CA ASP A 144 -3.59 18.51 7.45
C ASP A 144 -4.67 18.13 8.48
N PHE A 145 -4.79 16.85 8.79
CA PHE A 145 -5.68 16.29 9.80
C PHE A 145 -4.95 15.30 10.70
N LYS A 146 -5.56 15.01 11.85
CA LYS A 146 -4.95 14.10 12.83
C LYS A 146 -4.94 12.67 12.31
N VAL A 147 -3.76 12.08 12.20
CA VAL A 147 -3.55 10.68 11.85
C VAL A 147 -2.97 9.89 13.03
N PRO A 148 -3.15 8.56 13.07
CA PRO A 148 -2.52 7.72 14.09
C PRO A 148 -0.99 7.70 13.93
N ARG A 149 -0.28 7.35 15.01
CA ARG A 149 1.15 7.05 14.92
C ARG A 149 1.34 5.67 14.31
N THR A 150 2.39 5.51 13.51
CA THR A 150 2.72 4.18 12.98
C THR A 150 3.04 3.19 14.10
N GLN A 151 2.63 1.94 13.90
CA GLN A 151 2.94 0.79 14.73
C GLN A 151 4.06 -0.09 14.12
N VAL A 152 4.53 0.27 12.94
CA VAL A 152 5.60 -0.45 12.24
C VAL A 152 6.93 -0.21 12.94
N SER A 153 7.68 -1.29 13.18
CA SER A 153 9.05 -1.19 13.70
C SER A 153 9.91 -0.33 12.77
N PRO A 154 10.72 0.61 13.32
CA PRO A 154 11.61 1.47 12.50
C PRO A 154 12.60 0.73 11.60
N LYS A 155 12.82 -0.57 11.85
CA LYS A 155 13.72 -1.45 11.11
C LYS A 155 13.00 -2.64 10.49
N PHE A 156 11.70 -2.52 10.21
CA PHE A 156 10.91 -3.64 9.71
C PHE A 156 11.45 -4.15 8.36
N ILE A 157 11.67 -3.27 7.41
CA ILE A 157 12.17 -3.63 6.08
C ILE A 157 13.63 -4.11 6.15
N GLU A 158 14.50 -3.42 6.90
CA GLU A 158 15.90 -3.84 7.10
C GLU A 158 15.97 -5.29 7.62
N LYS A 159 15.19 -5.63 8.66
CA LYS A 159 15.13 -6.99 9.20
C LYS A 159 14.58 -7.98 8.18
N SER A 160 13.54 -7.61 7.44
CA SER A 160 12.91 -8.49 6.45
C SER A 160 13.87 -8.93 5.33
N ILE A 161 14.80 -8.09 4.92
CA ILE A 161 15.81 -8.44 3.91
C ILE A 161 16.98 -9.23 4.51
N LEU A 162 17.38 -8.96 5.75
CA LEU A 162 18.49 -9.68 6.42
C LEU A 162 18.15 -11.14 6.74
N GLU A 163 16.93 -11.44 7.18
CA GLU A 163 16.48 -12.80 7.50
C GLU A 163 16.66 -13.78 6.33
N ASN A 164 16.61 -13.30 5.10
CA ASN A 164 16.82 -14.14 3.92
C ASN A 164 18.31 -14.48 3.68
N THR A 165 19.22 -13.59 4.07
CA THR A 165 20.66 -13.78 3.86
C THR A 165 21.21 -14.90 4.76
N GLU A 166 20.62 -15.11 5.93
CA GLU A 166 21.00 -16.19 6.84
C GLU A 166 20.49 -17.56 6.36
N SER A 167 19.29 -17.62 5.78
CA SER A 167 18.72 -18.85 5.25
C SER A 167 19.49 -19.41 4.03
N TYR A 168 20.06 -18.55 3.19
CA TYR A 168 20.91 -18.98 2.05
C TYR A 168 22.33 -19.38 2.44
N ARG A 169 22.83 -18.98 3.62
CA ARG A 169 24.16 -19.36 4.11
C ARG A 169 24.17 -20.69 4.85
N GLN A 170 23.02 -21.26 5.16
CA GLN A 170 22.86 -22.55 5.87
C GLN A 170 22.53 -23.72 4.93
N ASN A 171 22.37 -23.50 3.64
CA ASN A 171 22.22 -24.50 2.58
C ASN A 171 23.44 -24.49 1.65
#